data_f34bc70724da885f7445bffc8eba805c
#
_entry.id   f34bc70724da885f7445bffc8eba805c
#
_cell.length_a   1.000
_cell.length_b   1.000
_cell.length_c   1.000
_cell.angle_alpha   90.00
_cell.angle_beta   90.00
_cell.angle_gamma   90.00
#
_symmetry.space_group_name_H-M   'P 1'
#
loop_
_entity.id
_entity.type
_entity.pdbx_description
1 polymer ?
#
loop_
_entity_poly.entity_id
_entity_poly.type
_entity_poly.pdbx_seq_one_letter_code
_entity_poly.pdbx_strand_id
1 'polypeptide(L)'
;MEEKIKELLMSTKRTGIGVLINELSNIGFFNAPCSTQYHLCKPGGLMEHSLNVYYALVELNDALDARLPKDSMIIAALLHDIGKCGQFGKAYYVPNMVRSKTKNKLTGEYDIVQSEAKPYEANKELLSEEHEIRSVIIASRFIDLTEEEQSAILHHNGLWGKLDSGFSSTVDKTKLGLLLHFADMWCSRYVETEEEKEGE
;
A
#
# COMPACT_ATOMS: atom_id res chain seq x y z
N MET A 1 -5.49 10.31 -10.42
CA MET A 1 -4.57 9.28 -9.88
C MET A 1 -4.82 7.90 -10.50
N GLU A 2 -6.00 7.34 -10.43
CA GLU A 2 -6.31 6.01 -10.98
C GLU A 2 -5.84 5.82 -12.44
N GLU A 3 -6.22 6.71 -13.36
CA GLU A 3 -5.79 6.61 -14.75
C GLU A 3 -4.26 6.67 -14.90
N LYS A 4 -3.58 7.44 -14.05
CA LYS A 4 -2.11 7.52 -14.08
C LYS A 4 -1.46 6.18 -13.69
N ILE A 5 -2.00 5.48 -12.69
CA ILE A 5 -1.53 4.15 -12.29
C ILE A 5 -1.75 3.14 -13.41
N LYS A 6 -2.93 3.16 -14.03
CA LYS A 6 -3.25 2.29 -15.16
C LYS A 6 -2.30 2.52 -16.35
N GLU A 7 -2.04 3.79 -16.69
CA GLU A 7 -1.07 4.14 -17.73
C GLU A 7 0.34 3.63 -17.42
N LEU A 8 0.82 3.84 -16.19
CA LEU A 8 2.13 3.36 -15.75
C LEU A 8 2.23 1.85 -15.84
N LEU A 9 1.26 1.12 -15.28
CA LEU A 9 1.23 -0.35 -15.35
C LEU A 9 1.19 -0.84 -16.80
N MET A 10 0.32 -0.28 -17.64
CA MET A 10 0.24 -0.64 -19.07
C MET A 10 1.55 -0.34 -19.82
N SER A 11 2.30 0.69 -19.43
CA SER A 11 3.57 1.04 -20.07
C SER A 11 4.64 -0.03 -19.92
N THR A 12 4.54 -0.90 -18.90
CA THR A 12 5.47 -2.03 -18.69
C THR A 12 5.34 -3.13 -19.73
N LYS A 13 4.20 -3.16 -20.45
CA LYS A 13 3.89 -4.15 -21.51
C LYS A 13 4.02 -5.61 -21.05
N ARG A 14 3.96 -5.88 -19.74
CA ARG A 14 4.04 -7.24 -19.22
C ARG A 14 2.81 -8.05 -19.61
N THR A 15 3.04 -9.31 -19.96
CA THR A 15 1.95 -10.25 -20.19
C THR A 15 1.06 -10.33 -18.95
N GLY A 16 -0.26 -10.20 -19.12
CA GLY A 16 -1.23 -10.26 -18.04
C GLY A 16 -1.50 -8.94 -17.31
N ILE A 17 -0.75 -7.85 -17.59
CA ILE A 17 -0.90 -6.56 -16.88
C ILE A 17 -2.31 -5.99 -16.98
N GLY A 18 -2.99 -6.11 -18.13
CA GLY A 18 -4.38 -5.66 -18.28
C GLY A 18 -5.36 -6.44 -17.40
N VAL A 19 -5.12 -7.74 -17.20
CA VAL A 19 -5.92 -8.58 -16.31
C VAL A 19 -5.66 -8.20 -14.85
N LEU A 20 -4.40 -7.95 -14.49
CA LEU A 20 -4.04 -7.45 -13.15
C LEU A 20 -4.74 -6.11 -12.84
N ILE A 21 -4.75 -5.15 -13.78
CA ILE A 21 -5.44 -3.86 -13.60
C ILE A 21 -6.93 -4.06 -13.30
N ASN A 22 -7.59 -4.96 -14.03
CA ASN A 22 -8.98 -5.30 -13.74
C ASN A 22 -9.15 -5.90 -12.34
N GLU A 23 -8.23 -6.78 -11.95
CA GLU A 23 -8.26 -7.36 -10.59
C GLU A 23 -8.02 -6.31 -9.52
N LEU A 24 -7.11 -5.35 -9.71
CA LEU A 24 -6.90 -4.24 -8.78
C LEU A 24 -8.20 -3.45 -8.55
N SER A 25 -9.00 -3.26 -9.60
CA SER A 25 -10.34 -2.64 -9.46
C SER A 25 -11.29 -3.54 -8.66
N ASN A 26 -11.32 -4.85 -8.94
CA ASN A 26 -12.18 -5.82 -8.26
C ASN A 26 -11.89 -5.97 -6.77
N ILE A 27 -10.61 -5.97 -6.38
CA ILE A 27 -10.20 -6.05 -4.96
C ILE A 27 -10.25 -4.70 -4.25
N GLY A 28 -10.63 -3.62 -4.94
CA GLY A 28 -10.87 -2.30 -4.37
C GLY A 28 -9.62 -1.45 -4.16
N PHE A 29 -8.51 -1.71 -4.88
CA PHE A 29 -7.25 -0.98 -4.73
C PHE A 29 -7.41 0.54 -4.83
N PHE A 30 -8.21 1.01 -5.79
CA PHE A 30 -8.42 2.44 -6.03
C PHE A 30 -9.26 3.14 -4.94
N ASN A 31 -9.83 2.39 -4.01
CA ASN A 31 -10.67 2.93 -2.94
C ASN A 31 -10.21 2.49 -1.53
N ALA A 32 -9.25 1.60 -1.43
CA ALA A 32 -8.76 1.11 -0.13
C ALA A 32 -8.02 2.21 0.65
N PRO A 33 -8.13 2.26 1.98
CA PRO A 33 -7.27 3.09 2.82
C PRO A 33 -5.86 2.49 2.90
N CYS A 34 -4.83 3.34 3.08
CA CYS A 34 -3.46 2.87 3.21
C CYS A 34 -3.16 2.29 4.60
N SER A 35 -3.76 2.85 5.64
CA SER A 35 -3.54 2.44 7.02
C SER A 35 -4.81 2.48 7.86
N THR A 36 -4.74 2.01 9.10
CA THR A 36 -5.87 2.04 10.04
C THR A 36 -6.03 3.38 10.74
N GLN A 37 -4.93 4.12 10.96
CA GLN A 37 -4.95 5.36 11.76
C GLN A 37 -3.74 6.29 11.56
N TYR A 38 -2.78 5.92 10.68
CA TYR A 38 -1.54 6.69 10.57
C TYR A 38 -1.58 7.63 9.35
N HIS A 39 -1.07 7.20 8.22
CA HIS A 39 -1.04 7.98 6.99
C HIS A 39 -2.13 7.51 6.04
N LEU A 40 -2.73 8.44 5.33
CA LEU A 40 -3.73 8.19 4.27
C LEU A 40 -4.82 7.17 4.67
N CYS A 41 -5.32 7.26 5.92
CA CYS A 41 -6.43 6.44 6.41
C CYS A 41 -7.79 6.96 5.90
N LYS A 42 -7.90 7.14 4.60
CA LYS A 42 -9.07 7.63 3.85
C LYS A 42 -9.33 6.77 2.62
N PRO A 43 -10.56 6.82 2.05
CA PRO A 43 -10.81 6.17 0.76
C PRO A 43 -9.82 6.63 -0.31
N GLY A 44 -9.24 5.68 -1.08
CA GLY A 44 -8.22 5.97 -2.09
C GLY A 44 -6.81 6.22 -1.55
N GLY A 45 -6.61 6.17 -0.24
CA GLY A 45 -5.31 6.42 0.39
C GLY A 45 -4.23 5.46 -0.07
N LEU A 46 -4.56 4.19 -0.30
CA LEU A 46 -3.61 3.19 -0.78
C LEU A 46 -3.12 3.50 -2.21
N MET A 47 -4.02 3.91 -3.08
CA MET A 47 -3.68 4.36 -4.45
C MET A 47 -2.76 5.58 -4.43
N GLU A 48 -3.07 6.56 -3.58
CA GLU A 48 -2.29 7.78 -3.40
C GLU A 48 -0.88 7.47 -2.89
N HIS A 49 -0.78 6.65 -1.84
CA HIS A 49 0.49 6.17 -1.30
C HIS A 49 1.36 5.47 -2.35
N SER A 50 0.80 4.50 -3.06
CA SER A 50 1.55 3.75 -4.09
C SER A 50 2.11 4.68 -5.18
N LEU A 51 1.37 5.72 -5.54
CA LEU A 51 1.82 6.71 -6.53
C LEU A 51 2.91 7.64 -5.96
N ASN A 52 2.78 8.07 -4.70
CA ASN A 52 3.82 8.85 -4.01
C ASN A 52 5.12 8.06 -3.91
N VAL A 53 5.05 6.79 -3.52
CA VAL A 53 6.21 5.88 -3.45
C VAL A 53 6.86 5.72 -4.83
N TYR A 54 6.07 5.60 -5.90
CA TYR A 54 6.62 5.55 -7.25
C TYR A 54 7.42 6.81 -7.59
N TYR A 55 6.88 7.99 -7.34
CA TYR A 55 7.59 9.24 -7.64
C TYR A 55 8.83 9.41 -6.78
N ALA A 56 8.77 9.12 -5.49
CA ALA A 56 9.93 9.17 -4.60
C ALA A 56 11.02 8.17 -5.04
N LEU A 57 10.63 6.96 -5.46
CA LEU A 57 11.58 5.96 -5.98
C LEU A 57 12.28 6.43 -7.27
N VAL A 58 11.56 7.10 -8.18
CA VAL A 58 12.14 7.67 -9.39
C VAL A 58 13.14 8.77 -9.04
N GLU A 59 12.79 9.68 -8.14
CA GLU A 59 13.69 10.75 -7.69
C GLU A 59 14.95 10.19 -7.02
N LEU A 60 14.81 9.18 -6.15
CA LEU A 60 15.95 8.51 -5.52
C LEU A 60 16.83 7.79 -6.54
N ASN A 61 16.23 7.11 -7.50
CA ASN A 61 16.96 6.46 -8.59
C ASN A 61 17.85 7.44 -9.37
N ASP A 62 17.27 8.59 -9.71
CA ASP A 62 17.96 9.62 -10.50
C ASP A 62 19.03 10.33 -9.68
N ALA A 63 18.72 10.71 -8.43
CA ALA A 63 19.66 11.40 -7.54
C ALA A 63 20.89 10.54 -7.20
N LEU A 64 20.72 9.22 -7.12
CA LEU A 64 21.80 8.28 -6.77
C LEU A 64 22.44 7.58 -7.99
N ASP A 65 22.03 7.92 -9.22
CA ASP A 65 22.43 7.23 -10.48
C ASP A 65 22.33 5.69 -10.33
N ALA A 66 21.23 5.22 -9.70
CA ALA A 66 21.09 3.81 -9.36
C ALA A 66 20.82 2.93 -10.59
N ARG A 67 20.25 3.52 -11.67
CA ARG A 67 19.99 2.89 -12.99
C ARG A 67 19.06 1.68 -12.89
N LEU A 68 18.01 1.78 -12.07
CA LEU A 68 17.01 0.74 -11.96
C LEU A 68 16.19 0.63 -13.26
N PRO A 69 15.76 -0.58 -13.64
CA PRO A 69 14.83 -0.73 -14.75
C PRO A 69 13.52 -0.01 -14.45
N LYS A 70 13.06 0.81 -15.39
CA LYS A 70 11.83 1.60 -15.21
C LYS A 70 10.61 0.72 -14.89
N ASP A 71 10.49 -0.41 -15.59
CA ASP A 71 9.39 -1.35 -15.39
C ASP A 71 9.39 -1.93 -13.98
N SER A 72 10.57 -2.28 -13.45
CA SER A 72 10.69 -2.80 -12.09
C SER A 72 10.36 -1.75 -11.03
N MET A 73 10.73 -0.48 -11.26
CA MET A 73 10.30 0.61 -10.37
C MET A 73 8.77 0.77 -10.36
N ILE A 74 8.13 0.71 -11.52
CA ILE A 74 6.66 0.79 -11.63
C ILE A 74 6.01 -0.38 -10.90
N ILE A 75 6.43 -1.60 -11.17
CA ILE A 75 5.87 -2.82 -10.59
C ILE A 75 6.07 -2.83 -9.07
N ALA A 76 7.29 -2.61 -8.61
CA ALA A 76 7.58 -2.66 -7.18
C ALA A 76 6.81 -1.56 -6.41
N ALA A 77 6.87 -0.30 -6.86
CA ALA A 77 6.23 0.80 -6.16
C ALA A 77 4.69 0.74 -6.20
N LEU A 78 4.08 0.36 -7.33
CA LEU A 78 2.62 0.35 -7.42
C LEU A 78 1.98 -0.91 -6.82
N LEU A 79 2.74 -2.00 -6.65
CA LEU A 79 2.20 -3.27 -6.20
C LEU A 79 2.69 -3.73 -4.82
N HIS A 80 3.64 -3.00 -4.15
CA HIS A 80 4.19 -3.46 -2.87
C HIS A 80 3.12 -3.68 -1.80
N ASP A 81 2.10 -2.86 -1.80
CA ASP A 81 1.07 -2.79 -0.76
C ASP A 81 -0.32 -3.27 -1.20
N ILE A 82 -0.47 -3.86 -2.39
CA ILE A 82 -1.80 -4.31 -2.87
C ILE A 82 -2.43 -5.39 -1.98
N GLY A 83 -1.66 -6.05 -1.15
CA GLY A 83 -2.15 -6.95 -0.11
C GLY A 83 -3.06 -6.28 0.92
N LYS A 84 -2.96 -4.95 1.08
CA LYS A 84 -3.84 -4.14 1.94
C LYS A 84 -5.25 -3.91 1.35
N CYS A 85 -5.50 -4.31 0.10
CA CYS A 85 -6.86 -4.28 -0.49
C CYS A 85 -7.76 -5.37 0.08
N GLY A 86 -7.19 -6.52 0.40
CA GLY A 86 -7.91 -7.73 0.76
C GLY A 86 -7.91 -8.79 -0.34
N GLN A 87 -8.67 -9.84 -0.15
CA GLN A 87 -8.72 -11.01 -1.03
C GLN A 87 -9.99 -11.82 -0.79
N PHE A 88 -10.35 -12.68 -1.73
CA PHE A 88 -11.50 -13.59 -1.61
C PHE A 88 -12.83 -12.86 -1.34
N GLY A 89 -13.04 -11.68 -1.94
CA GLY A 89 -14.23 -10.86 -1.73
C GLY A 89 -14.31 -10.18 -0.34
N LYS A 90 -13.23 -10.20 0.44
CA LYS A 90 -13.14 -9.59 1.76
C LYS A 90 -12.10 -8.47 1.74
N ALA A 91 -12.49 -7.28 2.18
CA ALA A 91 -11.56 -6.17 2.35
C ALA A 91 -10.55 -6.48 3.48
N TYR A 92 -9.31 -5.96 3.36
CA TYR A 92 -8.30 -6.09 4.41
C TYR A 92 -8.61 -5.18 5.61
N TYR A 93 -9.05 -3.96 5.32
CA TYR A 93 -9.52 -3.00 6.32
C TYR A 93 -11.02 -2.78 6.21
N VAL A 94 -11.68 -2.68 7.37
CA VAL A 94 -13.10 -2.33 7.48
C VAL A 94 -13.27 -1.11 8.38
N PRO A 95 -14.37 -0.33 8.22
CA PRO A 95 -14.63 0.80 9.11
C PRO A 95 -14.67 0.38 10.57
N ASN A 96 -13.92 1.08 11.42
CA ASN A 96 -13.93 0.87 12.87
C ASN A 96 -15.12 1.60 13.48
N MET A 97 -16.21 0.89 13.75
CA MET A 97 -17.46 1.44 14.27
C MET A 97 -17.44 1.45 15.78
N VAL A 98 -17.60 2.63 16.37
CA VAL A 98 -17.58 2.85 17.82
C VAL A 98 -18.82 3.58 18.29
N ARG A 99 -19.12 3.48 19.58
CA ARG A 99 -20.18 4.24 20.22
C ARG A 99 -19.81 5.73 20.27
N SER A 100 -20.70 6.62 19.85
CA SER A 100 -20.50 8.07 19.92
C SER A 100 -20.21 8.55 21.35
N LYS A 101 -19.44 9.63 21.47
CA LYS A 101 -19.12 10.22 22.80
C LYS A 101 -20.34 10.90 23.44
N THR A 102 -21.28 11.37 22.66
CA THR A 102 -22.46 12.10 23.09
C THR A 102 -23.72 11.37 22.64
N LYS A 103 -24.79 11.52 23.46
CA LYS A 103 -26.10 10.99 23.06
C LYS A 103 -26.72 11.84 21.95
N ASN A 104 -27.40 11.18 21.05
CA ASN A 104 -28.24 11.80 20.07
C ASN A 104 -29.38 12.58 20.78
N LYS A 105 -29.50 13.86 20.45
CA LYS A 105 -30.49 14.77 21.12
C LYS A 105 -31.93 14.40 20.81
N LEU A 106 -32.19 13.69 19.71
CA LEU A 106 -33.53 13.29 19.28
C LEU A 106 -33.97 11.97 19.91
N THR A 107 -33.06 10.99 19.96
CA THR A 107 -33.39 9.63 20.44
C THR A 107 -33.04 9.40 21.92
N GLY A 108 -32.13 10.20 22.49
CA GLY A 108 -31.57 10.00 23.82
C GLY A 108 -30.58 8.85 23.94
N GLU A 109 -30.29 8.15 22.83
CA GLU A 109 -29.36 7.02 22.74
C GLU A 109 -28.01 7.46 22.16
N TYR A 110 -27.01 6.58 22.24
CA TYR A 110 -25.72 6.80 21.59
C TYR A 110 -25.75 6.20 20.19
N ASP A 111 -25.33 6.96 19.22
CA ASP A 111 -25.17 6.48 17.84
C ASP A 111 -23.94 5.58 17.70
N ILE A 112 -23.93 4.73 16.69
CA ILE A 112 -22.72 4.01 16.25
C ILE A 112 -22.15 4.81 15.08
N VAL A 113 -20.90 5.27 15.23
CA VAL A 113 -20.21 6.11 14.27
C VAL A 113 -18.83 5.55 13.96
N GLN A 114 -18.25 5.89 12.83
CA GLN A 114 -16.87 5.53 12.52
C GLN A 114 -15.93 6.31 13.47
N SER A 115 -14.92 5.64 14.00
CA SER A 115 -13.95 6.25 14.91
C SER A 115 -13.08 7.28 14.18
N GLU A 116 -13.03 8.50 14.68
CA GLU A 116 -12.14 9.55 14.16
C GLU A 116 -10.65 9.24 14.45
N ALA A 117 -10.37 8.75 15.67
CA ALA A 117 -8.99 8.46 16.10
C ALA A 117 -8.37 7.22 15.43
N LYS A 118 -9.19 6.26 15.02
CA LYS A 118 -8.79 5.06 14.29
C LYS A 118 -9.90 4.69 13.33
N PRO A 119 -9.95 5.31 12.14
CA PRO A 119 -11.05 5.15 11.19
C PRO A 119 -11.29 3.73 10.71
N TYR A 120 -10.23 2.92 10.63
CA TYR A 120 -10.31 1.55 10.14
C TYR A 120 -9.71 0.54 11.12
N GLU A 121 -10.13 -0.71 11.00
CA GLU A 121 -9.56 -1.86 11.70
C GLU A 121 -9.33 -3.02 10.73
N ALA A 122 -8.46 -3.98 11.11
CA ALA A 122 -8.24 -5.18 10.33
C ALA A 122 -9.51 -6.04 10.32
N ASN A 123 -9.89 -6.51 9.16
CA ASN A 123 -11.04 -7.38 8.98
C ASN A 123 -10.77 -8.77 9.56
N LYS A 124 -11.49 -9.14 10.63
CA LYS A 124 -11.37 -10.43 11.32
C LYS A 124 -11.88 -11.62 10.51
N GLU A 125 -12.65 -11.37 9.45
CA GLU A 125 -13.13 -12.42 8.56
C GLU A 125 -12.10 -12.85 7.51
N LEU A 126 -11.04 -12.04 7.31
CA LEU A 126 -9.92 -12.37 6.46
C LEU A 126 -8.81 -12.97 7.33
N LEU A 127 -8.21 -14.09 6.90
CA LEU A 127 -7.07 -14.67 7.60
C LEU A 127 -5.92 -13.67 7.67
N SER A 128 -5.29 -13.63 8.85
CA SER A 128 -4.21 -12.68 9.14
C SER A 128 -2.91 -13.15 8.51
N GLU A 129 -2.72 -12.80 7.24
CA GLU A 129 -1.44 -12.93 6.52
C GLU A 129 -0.79 -11.56 6.38
N GLU A 130 0.53 -11.52 6.38
CA GLU A 130 1.27 -10.30 6.14
C GLU A 130 0.93 -9.74 4.75
N HIS A 131 0.71 -8.43 4.66
CA HIS A 131 0.28 -7.81 3.41
C HIS A 131 1.33 -7.90 2.30
N GLU A 132 2.62 -7.95 2.65
CA GLU A 132 3.72 -8.14 1.71
C GLU A 132 3.62 -9.49 0.98
N ILE A 133 3.36 -10.57 1.73
CA ILE A 133 3.13 -11.91 1.18
C ILE A 133 1.90 -11.90 0.29
N ARG A 134 0.81 -11.28 0.75
CA ARG A 134 -0.42 -11.15 0.00
C ARG A 134 -0.23 -10.36 -1.29
N SER A 135 0.58 -9.31 -1.26
CA SER A 135 0.92 -8.49 -2.43
C SER A 135 1.59 -9.33 -3.52
N VAL A 136 2.61 -10.10 -3.16
CA VAL A 136 3.29 -11.00 -4.10
C VAL A 136 2.33 -12.08 -4.65
N ILE A 137 1.52 -12.69 -3.78
CA ILE A 137 0.54 -13.72 -4.20
C ILE A 137 -0.48 -13.14 -5.19
N ILE A 138 -1.00 -11.94 -4.95
CA ILE A 138 -1.96 -11.28 -5.86
C ILE A 138 -1.28 -10.98 -7.19
N ALA A 139 -0.13 -10.29 -7.19
CA ALA A 139 0.56 -9.90 -8.41
C ALA A 139 1.00 -11.10 -9.26
N SER A 140 1.60 -12.12 -8.64
CA SER A 140 2.14 -13.31 -9.33
C SER A 140 1.07 -14.20 -9.98
N ARG A 141 -0.20 -14.01 -9.67
CA ARG A 141 -1.30 -14.73 -10.35
C ARG A 141 -1.56 -14.20 -11.77
N PHE A 142 -1.08 -13.01 -12.07
CA PHE A 142 -1.40 -12.32 -13.32
C PHE A 142 -0.18 -11.94 -14.13
N ILE A 143 0.94 -11.62 -13.47
CA ILE A 143 2.19 -11.22 -14.12
C ILE A 143 3.37 -12.00 -13.54
N ASP A 144 4.38 -12.24 -14.36
CA ASP A 144 5.66 -12.75 -13.88
C ASP A 144 6.44 -11.62 -13.21
N LEU A 145 6.77 -11.80 -11.93
CA LEU A 145 7.68 -10.92 -11.19
C LEU A 145 9.10 -11.45 -11.31
N THR A 146 10.08 -10.57 -11.49
CA THR A 146 11.48 -10.96 -11.35
C THR A 146 11.82 -11.30 -9.89
N GLU A 147 12.90 -12.02 -9.65
CA GLU A 147 13.37 -12.33 -8.29
C GLU A 147 13.58 -11.05 -7.47
N GLU A 148 14.17 -10.01 -8.08
CA GLU A 148 14.42 -8.72 -7.42
C GLU A 148 13.12 -7.99 -7.07
N GLU A 149 12.12 -8.02 -7.95
CA GLU A 149 10.80 -7.42 -7.68
C GLU A 149 10.05 -8.14 -6.58
N GLN A 150 10.06 -9.48 -6.59
CA GLN A 150 9.48 -10.28 -5.51
C GLN A 150 10.14 -9.96 -4.17
N SER A 151 11.48 -9.95 -4.15
CA SER A 151 12.26 -9.63 -2.95
C SER A 151 11.98 -8.22 -2.47
N ALA A 152 11.93 -7.23 -3.37
CA ALA A 152 11.65 -5.84 -3.02
C ALA A 152 10.24 -5.69 -2.39
N ILE A 153 9.21 -6.32 -2.98
CA ILE A 153 7.84 -6.30 -2.45
C ILE A 153 7.76 -7.02 -1.11
N LEU A 154 8.38 -8.19 -0.95
CA LEU A 154 8.33 -8.97 0.29
C LEU A 154 9.01 -8.26 1.46
N HIS A 155 10.08 -7.52 1.21
CA HIS A 155 10.93 -6.96 2.25
C HIS A 155 10.90 -5.44 2.35
N HIS A 156 9.93 -4.76 1.70
CA HIS A 156 9.89 -3.29 1.65
C HIS A 156 9.79 -2.64 3.04
N ASN A 157 9.20 -3.32 4.03
CA ASN A 157 9.16 -2.84 5.41
C ASN A 157 10.51 -2.93 6.15
N GLY A 158 11.51 -3.58 5.57
CA GLY A 158 12.83 -3.76 6.20
C GLY A 158 12.73 -4.35 7.60
N LEU A 159 13.51 -3.84 8.54
CA LEU A 159 13.53 -4.33 9.93
C LEU A 159 12.23 -4.08 10.71
N TRP A 160 11.31 -3.27 10.21
CA TRP A 160 9.98 -3.09 10.80
C TRP A 160 8.97 -4.13 10.32
N GLY A 161 9.30 -4.87 9.26
CA GLY A 161 8.49 -5.98 8.77
C GLY A 161 8.71 -7.25 9.59
N LYS A 162 7.70 -8.12 9.65
CA LYS A 162 7.82 -9.41 10.35
C LYS A 162 8.65 -10.44 9.56
N LEU A 163 8.84 -10.21 8.27
CA LEU A 163 9.61 -11.09 7.39
C LEU A 163 11.13 -10.91 7.56
N ASP A 164 11.57 -9.71 8.00
CA ASP A 164 12.97 -9.40 8.27
C ASP A 164 13.17 -9.32 9.78
N SER A 165 13.69 -10.40 10.38
CA SER A 165 13.96 -10.45 11.81
C SER A 165 15.45 -10.68 12.08
N GLY A 166 16.01 -9.94 13.04
CA GLY A 166 17.37 -10.12 13.51
C GLY A 166 18.43 -9.36 12.70
N PHE A 167 19.64 -9.92 12.62
CA PHE A 167 20.81 -9.29 12.00
C PHE A 167 20.90 -9.43 10.47
N SER A 168 19.95 -10.13 9.85
CA SER A 168 19.94 -10.36 8.40
C SER A 168 18.69 -9.76 7.80
N SER A 169 18.83 -8.55 7.26
CA SER A 169 17.80 -7.96 6.42
C SER A 169 18.01 -8.37 4.96
N THR A 170 16.91 -8.62 4.25
CA THR A 170 16.95 -8.90 2.81
C THR A 170 16.78 -7.63 1.99
N VAL A 171 16.22 -6.58 2.57
CA VAL A 171 15.93 -5.30 1.91
C VAL A 171 17.15 -4.66 1.26
N ASP A 172 18.32 -4.80 1.86
CA ASP A 172 19.58 -4.21 1.41
C ASP A 172 20.38 -5.06 0.41
N LYS A 173 19.85 -6.22 0.01
CA LYS A 173 20.54 -7.12 -0.94
C LYS A 173 20.43 -6.67 -2.39
N THR A 174 19.43 -5.85 -2.71
CA THR A 174 19.24 -5.30 -4.04
C THR A 174 19.04 -3.79 -3.98
N LYS A 175 19.45 -3.09 -5.06
CA LYS A 175 19.21 -1.64 -5.18
C LYS A 175 17.71 -1.33 -5.17
N LEU A 176 16.91 -2.15 -5.88
CA LEU A 176 15.46 -1.95 -5.96
C LEU A 176 14.82 -2.08 -4.58
N GLY A 177 15.16 -3.13 -3.82
CA GLY A 177 14.65 -3.34 -2.48
C GLY A 177 14.99 -2.19 -1.54
N LEU A 178 16.26 -1.78 -1.52
CA LEU A 178 16.72 -0.69 -0.66
C LEU A 178 16.06 0.65 -0.99
N LEU A 179 15.99 1.00 -2.28
CA LEU A 179 15.40 2.27 -2.69
C LEU A 179 13.87 2.28 -2.56
N LEU A 180 13.20 1.15 -2.76
CA LEU A 180 11.77 1.02 -2.48
C LEU A 180 11.50 1.24 -0.99
N HIS A 181 12.28 0.61 -0.10
CA HIS A 181 12.18 0.80 1.34
C HIS A 181 12.36 2.27 1.76
N PHE A 182 13.36 2.97 1.20
CA PHE A 182 13.57 4.39 1.48
C PHE A 182 12.41 5.25 0.98
N ALA A 183 11.90 4.98 -0.23
CA ALA A 183 10.78 5.70 -0.81
C ALA A 183 9.50 5.52 0.01
N ASP A 184 9.18 4.29 0.39
CA ASP A 184 8.02 3.96 1.24
C ASP A 184 8.14 4.63 2.61
N MET A 185 9.27 4.47 3.29
CA MET A 185 9.51 5.08 4.58
C MET A 185 9.43 6.62 4.50
N TRP A 186 9.98 7.24 3.47
CA TRP A 186 9.90 8.68 3.25
C TRP A 186 8.45 9.15 3.08
N CYS A 187 7.69 8.47 2.22
CA CYS A 187 6.30 8.81 1.97
C CYS A 187 5.45 8.64 3.23
N SER A 188 5.50 7.47 3.85
CA SER A 188 4.65 7.12 5.01
C SER A 188 4.97 7.90 6.28
N ARG A 189 6.21 8.41 6.44
CA ARG A 189 6.66 9.08 7.67
C ARG A 189 6.78 10.59 7.55
N TYR A 190 6.91 11.11 6.32
CA TYR A 190 7.14 12.53 6.09
C TYR A 190 6.10 13.13 5.13
N VAL A 191 6.07 12.71 3.87
CA VAL A 191 5.21 13.32 2.85
C VAL A 191 3.73 13.28 3.23
N GLU A 192 3.24 12.11 3.65
CA GLU A 192 1.82 11.85 3.88
C GLU A 192 1.32 12.25 5.27
N THR A 193 2.21 12.77 6.12
CA THR A 193 1.87 13.29 7.45
C THR A 193 1.84 14.83 7.49
N GLU A 194 2.44 15.52 6.52
CA GLU A 194 2.43 16.99 6.45
C GLU A 194 1.08 17.55 5.97
N GLU A 195 0.40 16.86 5.05
CA GLU A 195 -0.93 17.27 4.58
C GLU A 195 -1.99 17.30 5.69
N GLU A 196 -1.82 16.47 6.73
CA GLU A 196 -2.69 16.49 7.91
C GLU A 196 -2.43 17.69 8.83
N LYS A 197 -1.26 18.33 8.74
CA LYS A 197 -0.90 19.48 9.61
C LYS A 197 -1.24 20.84 9.00
N GLU A 198 -1.41 20.94 7.69
CA GLU A 198 -1.83 22.18 7.03
C GLU A 198 -3.37 22.39 7.03
N GLY A 199 -4.12 21.39 7.50
CA GLY A 199 -5.60 21.42 7.61
C GLY A 199 -6.13 21.82 9.00
N GLU A 200 -5.25 22.09 9.98
CA GLU A 200 -5.60 22.64 11.29
C GLU A 200 -5.30 24.14 11.33
#